data_e7b3bfed30e09536774150ef73d74547
#
_entry.id   e7b3bfed30e09536774150ef73d74547
#
_cell.length_a   1.000
_cell.length_b   1.000
_cell.length_c   1.000
_cell.angle_alpha   90.00
_cell.angle_beta   90.00
_cell.angle_gamma   90.00
#
_symmetry.space_group_name_H-M   'P 1'
#
loop_
_entity.id
_entity.type
_entity.pdbx_description
1 polymer ?
#
loop_
_entity_poly.entity_id
_entity_poly.type
_entity_poly.pdbx_seq_one_letter_code
_entity_poly.pdbx_strand_id
1 'polypeptide(L)'
;LEGINRMDLTLVSSNFTKEVIQNSVFDKKDQNTGQLLGQLKLEKPVEVLFEGIDLEVYNEKAPSEDRINKVMMDIEEPFAFLFVGHWLKGEFQQDRKNVSGLIWTFLNTFKNKSKAPALILKTSSGGTSLVDRVRIKKMIEQIKTAVKEDTKATKLPNIYLLHSDLTDWEMNALYNHPKV
;
A
#
# COMPACT_ATOMS: atom_id res chain seq x y z
N LEU A 1 15.10 -1.40 -20.53
CA LEU A 1 14.83 -1.24 -21.97
C LEU A 1 15.19 -2.48 -22.80
N GLU A 2 16.29 -3.20 -22.48
CA GLU A 2 16.72 -4.36 -23.27
C GLU A 2 15.63 -5.44 -23.37
N GLY A 3 14.91 -5.73 -22.27
CA GLY A 3 13.79 -6.67 -22.30
C GLY A 3 12.61 -6.15 -23.14
N ILE A 4 12.31 -4.86 -23.06
CA ILE A 4 11.24 -4.21 -23.83
C ILE A 4 11.52 -4.29 -25.32
N ASN A 5 12.76 -4.05 -25.74
CA ASN A 5 13.16 -4.09 -27.14
C ASN A 5 13.14 -5.50 -27.77
N ARG A 6 12.97 -6.55 -26.94
CA ARG A 6 12.77 -7.94 -27.41
C ARG A 6 11.30 -8.28 -27.69
N MET A 7 10.37 -7.41 -27.25
CA MET A 7 8.93 -7.61 -27.42
C MET A 7 8.44 -6.85 -28.66
N ASP A 8 7.44 -7.39 -29.34
CA ASP A 8 6.82 -6.70 -30.48
C ASP A 8 5.96 -5.52 -30.04
N LEU A 9 5.36 -5.63 -28.84
CA LEU A 9 4.56 -4.58 -28.20
C LEU A 9 4.69 -4.70 -26.68
N THR A 10 4.83 -3.57 -26.01
CA THR A 10 4.76 -3.49 -24.54
C THR A 10 3.56 -2.63 -24.13
N LEU A 11 2.74 -3.14 -23.21
CA LEU A 11 1.63 -2.41 -22.64
C LEU A 11 2.00 -1.92 -21.24
N VAL A 12 1.65 -0.66 -20.93
CA VAL A 12 1.88 -0.04 -19.63
C VAL A 12 0.58 0.58 -19.10
N SER A 13 0.46 0.70 -17.79
CA SER A 13 -0.79 1.14 -17.16
C SER A 13 -0.99 2.67 -17.14
N SER A 14 0.00 3.47 -17.54
CA SER A 14 -0.11 4.93 -17.48
C SER A 14 0.71 5.64 -18.55
N ASN A 15 0.27 6.86 -18.92
CA ASN A 15 1.04 7.77 -19.77
C ASN A 15 2.39 8.12 -19.15
N PHE A 16 2.45 8.33 -17.84
CA PHE A 16 3.71 8.59 -17.13
C PHE A 16 4.73 7.48 -17.36
N THR A 17 4.33 6.22 -17.20
CA THR A 17 5.23 5.07 -17.45
C THR A 17 5.67 5.01 -18.91
N LYS A 18 4.76 5.26 -19.87
CA LYS A 18 5.08 5.34 -21.29
C LYS A 18 6.13 6.41 -21.57
N GLU A 19 5.92 7.62 -21.06
CA GLU A 19 6.83 8.76 -21.24
C GLU A 19 8.21 8.49 -20.61
N VAL A 20 8.25 7.94 -19.40
CA VAL A 20 9.51 7.57 -18.73
C VAL A 20 10.30 6.57 -19.57
N ILE A 21 9.64 5.53 -20.11
CA ILE A 21 10.30 4.52 -20.94
C ILE A 21 10.79 5.14 -22.27
N GLN A 22 9.98 5.97 -22.91
CA GLN A 22 10.33 6.60 -24.19
C GLN A 22 11.50 7.59 -24.08
N ASN A 23 11.59 8.30 -22.95
CA ASN A 23 12.62 9.31 -22.70
C ASN A 23 13.87 8.74 -22.02
N SER A 24 13.85 7.48 -21.62
CA SER A 24 15.01 6.86 -20.97
C SER A 24 16.08 6.43 -21.98
N VAL A 25 17.32 6.86 -21.71
CA VAL A 25 18.51 6.46 -22.48
C VAL A 25 19.58 6.03 -21.49
N PHE A 26 20.20 4.89 -21.73
CA PHE A 26 21.25 4.35 -20.87
C PHE A 26 22.51 4.06 -21.67
N ASP A 27 23.66 4.39 -21.14
CA ASP A 27 24.94 4.00 -21.72
C ASP A 27 25.18 2.50 -21.51
N LYS A 28 25.40 1.78 -22.59
CA LYS A 28 25.82 0.38 -22.58
C LYS A 28 27.34 0.33 -22.51
N LYS A 29 27.88 -0.17 -21.40
CA LYS A 29 29.33 -0.29 -21.19
C LYS A 29 29.74 -1.75 -21.11
N ASP A 30 30.93 -2.05 -21.63
CA ASP A 30 31.58 -3.34 -21.40
C ASP A 30 31.89 -3.52 -19.93
N GLN A 31 31.50 -4.66 -19.36
CA GLN A 31 31.63 -4.91 -17.91
C GLN A 31 33.09 -5.06 -17.46
N ASN A 32 33.98 -5.48 -18.33
CA ASN A 32 35.38 -5.73 -17.99
C ASN A 32 36.27 -4.50 -18.22
N THR A 33 36.02 -3.77 -19.33
CA THR A 33 36.86 -2.65 -19.75
C THR A 33 36.28 -1.29 -19.40
N GLY A 34 34.99 -1.21 -19.08
CA GLY A 34 34.26 0.05 -18.87
C GLY A 34 34.03 0.87 -20.14
N GLN A 35 34.47 0.36 -21.30
CA GLN A 35 34.34 1.05 -22.58
C GLN A 35 32.89 1.22 -22.99
N LEU A 36 32.51 2.40 -23.48
CA LEU A 36 31.18 2.67 -24.02
C LEU A 36 30.96 1.86 -25.32
N LEU A 37 29.98 0.98 -25.29
CA LEU A 37 29.58 0.14 -26.45
C LEU A 37 28.45 0.78 -27.27
N GLY A 38 27.78 1.80 -26.75
CA GLY A 38 26.66 2.47 -27.39
C GLY A 38 25.60 2.94 -26.39
N GLN A 39 24.44 3.31 -26.88
CA GLN A 39 23.29 3.71 -26.07
C GLN A 39 22.15 2.73 -26.23
N LEU A 40 21.52 2.41 -25.13
CA LEU A 40 20.29 1.63 -25.04
C LEU A 40 19.11 2.59 -24.93
N LYS A 41 18.29 2.64 -25.95
CA LYS A 41 17.06 3.43 -26.03
C LYS A 41 15.90 2.55 -26.46
N LEU A 42 14.68 3.06 -26.35
CA LEU A 42 13.50 2.35 -26.82
C LEU A 42 13.49 2.26 -28.35
N GLU A 43 13.28 1.04 -28.88
CA GLU A 43 13.21 0.74 -30.31
C GLU A 43 11.87 0.11 -30.71
N LYS A 44 11.05 -0.26 -29.73
CA LYS A 44 9.80 -1.00 -29.93
C LYS A 44 8.60 -0.19 -29.44
N PRO A 45 7.39 -0.47 -29.95
CA PRO A 45 6.19 0.23 -29.53
C PRO A 45 5.88 0.00 -28.04
N VAL A 46 5.50 1.09 -27.37
CA VAL A 46 4.93 1.06 -26.02
C VAL A 46 3.60 1.80 -26.04
N GLU A 47 2.54 1.09 -25.67
CA GLU A 47 1.19 1.64 -25.63
C GLU A 47 0.61 1.61 -24.22
N VAL A 48 -0.32 2.54 -23.97
CA VAL A 48 -1.02 2.58 -22.67
C VAL A 48 -2.27 1.71 -22.74
N LEU A 49 -2.34 0.74 -21.84
CA LEU A 49 -3.56 0.03 -21.50
C LEU A 49 -3.88 0.36 -20.03
N PHE A 50 -4.78 1.31 -19.83
CA PHE A 50 -5.18 1.73 -18.48
C PHE A 50 -5.90 0.60 -17.75
N GLU A 51 -5.57 0.43 -16.47
CA GLU A 51 -6.25 -0.54 -15.60
C GLU A 51 -7.67 -0.03 -15.30
N GLY A 52 -8.66 -0.78 -15.73
CA GLY A 52 -10.06 -0.49 -15.46
C GLY A 52 -10.50 -0.91 -14.06
N ILE A 53 -11.67 -0.44 -13.66
CA ILE A 53 -12.37 -0.84 -12.44
C ILE A 53 -13.83 -1.12 -12.78
N ASP A 54 -14.43 -2.10 -12.11
CA ASP A 54 -15.85 -2.39 -12.23
C ASP A 54 -16.68 -1.36 -11.47
N LEU A 55 -17.30 -0.43 -12.18
CA LEU A 55 -18.12 0.64 -11.62
C LEU A 55 -19.50 0.16 -11.12
N GLU A 56 -19.93 -1.05 -11.48
CA GLU A 56 -21.13 -1.65 -10.89
C GLU A 56 -20.88 -2.05 -9.45
N VAL A 57 -19.67 -2.51 -9.15
CA VAL A 57 -19.24 -2.90 -7.81
C VAL A 57 -18.69 -1.71 -7.03
N TYR A 58 -17.72 -0.99 -7.60
CA TYR A 58 -17.03 0.12 -6.93
C TYR A 58 -17.63 1.46 -7.29
N ASN A 59 -18.53 1.94 -6.45
CA ASN A 59 -19.24 3.21 -6.61
C ASN A 59 -19.60 3.83 -5.25
N GLU A 60 -20.13 5.04 -5.25
CA GLU A 60 -20.51 5.78 -4.04
C GLU A 60 -21.78 5.24 -3.34
N LYS A 61 -22.52 4.34 -3.99
CA LYS A 61 -23.76 3.77 -3.49
C LYS A 61 -23.53 2.37 -2.94
N ALA A 62 -22.47 2.18 -2.16
CA ALA A 62 -22.20 0.87 -1.58
C ALA A 62 -23.38 0.36 -0.76
N PRO A 63 -23.84 -0.87 -1.00
CA PRO A 63 -24.83 -1.48 -0.13
C PRO A 63 -24.24 -1.64 1.27
N SER A 64 -25.11 -1.57 2.27
CA SER A 64 -24.70 -1.87 3.65
C SER A 64 -24.34 -3.36 3.76
N GLU A 65 -23.10 -3.64 4.14
CA GLU A 65 -22.62 -5.00 4.36
C GLU A 65 -22.52 -5.29 5.86
N ASP A 66 -23.34 -6.21 6.35
CA ASP A 66 -23.44 -6.52 7.79
C ASP A 66 -22.09 -6.88 8.44
N ARG A 67 -21.24 -7.59 7.71
CA ARG A 67 -19.91 -7.96 8.18
C ARG A 67 -19.01 -6.75 8.38
N ILE A 68 -19.06 -5.80 7.46
CA ILE A 68 -18.29 -4.55 7.58
C ILE A 68 -18.83 -3.69 8.71
N ASN A 69 -20.17 -3.56 8.79
CA ASN A 69 -20.79 -2.80 9.88
C ASN A 69 -20.41 -3.36 11.26
N LYS A 70 -20.41 -4.68 11.45
CA LYS A 70 -19.98 -5.31 12.70
C LYS A 70 -18.51 -4.97 13.05
N VAL A 71 -17.60 -5.07 12.08
CA VAL A 71 -16.20 -4.73 12.30
C VAL A 71 -16.04 -3.24 12.65
N MET A 72 -16.81 -2.38 12.00
CA MET A 72 -16.73 -0.93 12.21
C MET A 72 -17.40 -0.48 13.52
N MET A 73 -18.28 -1.29 14.10
CA MET A 73 -18.83 -1.05 15.46
C MET A 73 -17.76 -1.18 16.55
N ASP A 74 -16.76 -2.04 16.36
CA ASP A 74 -15.66 -2.23 17.32
C ASP A 74 -14.66 -1.06 17.34
N ILE A 75 -14.79 -0.13 16.39
CA ILE A 75 -13.95 1.07 16.30
C ILE A 75 -14.64 2.20 17.07
N GLU A 76 -14.03 2.61 18.18
CA GLU A 76 -14.61 3.61 19.09
C GLU A 76 -14.54 5.03 18.52
N GLU A 77 -13.55 5.31 17.68
CA GLU A 77 -13.33 6.63 17.12
C GLU A 77 -14.39 6.99 16.06
N PRO A 78 -14.81 8.26 16.00
CA PRO A 78 -15.77 8.71 15.00
C PRO A 78 -15.18 8.80 13.59
N PHE A 79 -13.85 8.81 13.46
CA PHE A 79 -13.13 8.87 12.19
C PHE A 79 -11.89 7.97 12.23
N ALA A 80 -11.62 7.30 11.13
CA ALA A 80 -10.45 6.47 10.94
C ALA A 80 -9.82 6.68 9.56
N PHE A 81 -8.50 6.75 9.51
CA PHE A 81 -7.78 6.57 8.26
C PHE A 81 -7.79 5.09 7.87
N LEU A 82 -7.98 4.81 6.60
CA LEU A 82 -7.94 3.46 6.04
C LEU A 82 -6.69 3.27 5.18
N PHE A 83 -5.95 2.21 5.46
CA PHE A 83 -4.93 1.68 4.57
C PHE A 83 -5.36 0.32 4.04
N VAL A 84 -5.27 0.12 2.72
CA VAL A 84 -5.53 -1.15 2.04
C VAL A 84 -4.30 -1.58 1.25
N GLY A 85 -3.80 -2.77 1.52
CA GLY A 85 -2.69 -3.32 0.77
C GLY A 85 -1.90 -4.37 1.52
N HIS A 86 -1.01 -5.07 0.81
CA HIS A 86 -0.12 -6.04 1.42
C HIS A 86 1.05 -5.35 2.12
N TRP A 87 1.38 -5.86 3.31
CA TRP A 87 2.60 -5.54 4.03
C TRP A 87 3.61 -6.66 3.82
N LEU A 88 4.31 -6.61 2.71
CA LEU A 88 5.29 -7.63 2.32
C LEU A 88 6.55 -7.52 3.19
N LYS A 89 7.46 -8.49 3.01
CA LYS A 89 8.76 -8.50 3.70
C LYS A 89 9.57 -7.25 3.36
N GLY A 90 10.25 -6.72 4.34
CA GLY A 90 11.15 -5.59 4.28
C GLY A 90 11.51 -5.17 5.69
N GLU A 91 12.65 -4.54 5.87
CA GLU A 91 12.99 -3.84 7.10
C GLU A 91 12.13 -2.59 7.25
N PHE A 92 12.26 -1.89 8.37
CA PHE A 92 11.54 -0.66 8.62
C PHE A 92 11.77 0.35 7.46
N GLN A 93 10.69 0.84 6.86
CA GLN A 93 10.66 1.74 5.69
C GLN A 93 11.22 1.15 4.37
N GLN A 94 11.45 -0.16 4.29
CA GLN A 94 11.96 -0.79 3.08
C GLN A 94 10.89 -1.59 2.32
N ASP A 95 9.72 -1.79 2.89
CA ASP A 95 8.62 -2.40 2.16
C ASP A 95 8.07 -1.44 1.08
N ARG A 96 7.66 -2.00 -0.06
CA ARG A 96 7.22 -1.24 -1.24
C ARG A 96 6.12 -0.20 -0.97
N LYS A 97 5.23 -0.50 -0.02
CA LYS A 97 4.12 0.40 0.35
C LYS A 97 4.42 1.23 1.60
N ASN A 98 5.61 1.09 2.17
CA ASN A 98 6.07 1.79 3.36
C ASN A 98 5.07 1.79 4.52
N VAL A 99 4.46 0.62 4.80
CA VAL A 99 3.41 0.47 5.84
C VAL A 99 3.97 0.78 7.22
N SER A 100 5.21 0.36 7.49
CA SER A 100 5.89 0.67 8.76
C SER A 100 6.09 2.17 8.93
N GLY A 101 6.47 2.89 7.88
CA GLY A 101 6.59 4.35 7.87
C GLY A 101 5.24 5.05 8.05
N LEU A 102 4.19 4.55 7.41
CA LEU A 102 2.82 5.04 7.62
C LEU A 102 2.41 4.93 9.11
N ILE A 103 2.60 3.76 9.71
CA ILE A 103 2.28 3.53 11.13
C ILE A 103 3.10 4.47 12.02
N TRP A 104 4.40 4.58 11.79
CA TRP A 104 5.28 5.47 12.52
C TRP A 104 4.81 6.93 12.46
N THR A 105 4.53 7.42 11.26
CA THR A 105 4.06 8.79 11.04
C THR A 105 2.72 9.03 11.71
N PHE A 106 1.76 8.10 11.57
CA PHE A 106 0.46 8.18 12.21
C PHE A 106 0.58 8.27 13.73
N LEU A 107 1.33 7.38 14.36
CA LEU A 107 1.56 7.37 15.81
C LEU A 107 2.21 8.66 16.27
N ASN A 108 3.23 9.16 15.56
CA ASN A 108 3.91 10.40 15.90
C ASN A 108 3.01 11.63 15.79
N THR A 109 2.15 11.67 14.77
CA THR A 109 1.24 12.81 14.53
C THR A 109 0.16 12.90 15.60
N PHE A 110 -0.37 11.75 16.02
CA PHE A 110 -1.53 11.71 16.91
C PHE A 110 -1.24 11.27 18.35
N LYS A 111 0.04 11.06 18.72
CA LYS A 111 0.41 10.78 20.10
C LYS A 111 -0.08 11.88 21.06
N ASN A 112 -0.47 11.48 22.25
CA ASN A 112 -0.92 12.37 23.34
C ASN A 112 -2.12 13.27 23.00
N LYS A 113 -2.81 13.02 21.87
CA LYS A 113 -4.06 13.74 21.53
C LYS A 113 -5.24 13.13 22.30
N SER A 114 -6.11 13.99 22.83
CA SER A 114 -7.33 13.56 23.51
C SER A 114 -8.36 12.97 22.56
N LYS A 115 -8.45 13.53 21.35
CA LYS A 115 -9.34 13.11 20.26
C LYS A 115 -8.47 12.72 19.03
N ALA A 116 -7.78 11.59 19.13
CA ALA A 116 -7.05 11.04 18.01
C ALA A 116 -8.00 10.24 17.10
N PRO A 117 -7.81 10.27 15.78
CA PRO A 117 -8.47 9.32 14.89
C PRO A 117 -7.91 7.91 15.08
N ALA A 118 -8.59 6.90 14.53
CA ALA A 118 -8.04 5.56 14.39
C ALA A 118 -7.26 5.40 13.09
N LEU A 119 -6.46 4.33 13.00
CA LEU A 119 -5.91 3.81 11.76
C LEU A 119 -6.40 2.37 11.57
N ILE A 120 -7.12 2.13 10.48
CA ILE A 120 -7.52 0.78 10.06
C ILE A 120 -6.49 0.27 9.04
N LEU A 121 -5.90 -0.86 9.34
CA LEU A 121 -4.99 -1.56 8.43
C LEU A 121 -5.69 -2.79 7.86
N LYS A 122 -6.25 -2.69 6.65
CA LYS A 122 -6.69 -3.83 5.84
C LYS A 122 -5.46 -4.40 5.14
N THR A 123 -4.77 -5.32 5.79
CA THR A 123 -3.47 -5.80 5.34
C THR A 123 -3.22 -7.27 5.65
N SER A 124 -2.36 -7.89 4.86
CA SER A 124 -1.76 -9.20 5.07
C SER A 124 -0.34 -9.20 4.47
N SER A 125 0.49 -10.18 4.79
CA SER A 125 1.80 -10.33 4.15
C SER A 125 1.82 -11.36 3.00
N GLY A 126 0.66 -11.70 2.47
CA GLY A 126 0.49 -12.64 1.35
C GLY A 126 -0.55 -13.73 1.59
N GLY A 127 -1.31 -13.62 2.69
CA GLY A 127 -2.41 -14.53 3.01
C GLY A 127 -3.09 -14.13 4.31
N THR A 128 -4.22 -14.79 4.63
CA THR A 128 -5.06 -14.47 5.81
C THR A 128 -4.96 -15.53 6.91
N SER A 129 -3.82 -16.22 7.00
CA SER A 129 -3.58 -17.23 8.04
C SER A 129 -3.44 -16.62 9.44
N LEU A 130 -3.73 -17.41 10.48
CA LEU A 130 -3.51 -16.99 11.87
C LEU A 130 -2.04 -16.66 12.16
N VAL A 131 -1.10 -17.39 11.56
CA VAL A 131 0.33 -17.13 11.70
C VAL A 131 0.69 -15.76 11.14
N ASP A 132 0.18 -15.42 9.96
CA ASP A 132 0.38 -14.10 9.35
C ASP A 132 -0.21 -12.99 10.22
N ARG A 133 -1.43 -13.18 10.73
CA ARG A 133 -2.07 -12.23 11.64
C ARG A 133 -1.23 -11.95 12.90
N VAL A 134 -0.72 -13.00 13.52
CA VAL A 134 0.14 -12.89 14.74
C VAL A 134 1.41 -12.11 14.41
N ARG A 135 2.03 -12.41 13.25
CA ARG A 135 3.22 -11.73 12.78
C ARG A 135 2.98 -10.23 12.57
N ILE A 136 1.90 -9.85 11.86
CA ILE A 136 1.58 -8.45 11.61
C ILE A 136 1.29 -7.71 12.93
N LYS A 137 0.54 -8.32 13.85
CA LYS A 137 0.33 -7.74 15.17
C LYS A 137 1.63 -7.48 15.91
N LYS A 138 2.57 -8.43 15.88
CA LYS A 138 3.89 -8.26 16.50
C LYS A 138 4.66 -7.09 15.88
N MET A 139 4.63 -6.94 14.56
CA MET A 139 5.27 -5.81 13.87
C MET A 139 4.66 -4.46 14.28
N ILE A 140 3.32 -4.38 14.38
CA ILE A 140 2.63 -3.18 14.87
C ILE A 140 3.08 -2.83 16.30
N GLU A 141 3.12 -3.80 17.21
CA GLU A 141 3.53 -3.57 18.60
C GLU A 141 5.02 -3.17 18.72
N GLN A 142 5.89 -3.70 17.89
CA GLN A 142 7.29 -3.27 17.81
C GLN A 142 7.40 -1.78 17.43
N ILE A 143 6.63 -1.33 16.45
CA ILE A 143 6.63 0.09 16.05
C ILE A 143 6.04 0.96 17.16
N LYS A 144 4.95 0.54 17.82
CA LYS A 144 4.37 1.27 18.95
C LYS A 144 5.39 1.42 20.10
N THR A 145 6.11 0.35 20.41
CA THR A 145 7.15 0.39 21.45
C THR A 145 8.26 1.37 21.09
N ALA A 146 8.78 1.28 19.85
CA ALA A 146 9.83 2.18 19.37
C ALA A 146 9.40 3.66 19.41
N VAL A 147 8.14 3.96 18.99
CA VAL A 147 7.61 5.34 19.07
C VAL A 147 7.49 5.82 20.52
N LYS A 148 7.05 4.97 21.45
CA LYS A 148 7.00 5.33 22.87
C LYS A 148 8.38 5.63 23.46
N GLU A 149 9.36 4.79 23.13
CA GLU A 149 10.74 4.95 23.59
C GLU A 149 11.39 6.23 23.06
N ASP A 150 11.21 6.49 21.76
CA ASP A 150 11.77 7.66 21.09
C ASP A 150 11.12 8.97 21.58
N THR A 151 9.80 9.00 21.69
CA THR A 151 9.05 10.24 21.93
C THR A 151 8.58 10.44 23.36
N LYS A 152 8.75 9.44 24.24
CA LYS A 152 8.21 9.42 25.61
C LYS A 152 6.69 9.62 25.66
N ALA A 153 5.98 9.19 24.60
CA ALA A 153 4.54 9.33 24.51
C ALA A 153 3.83 8.51 25.61
N THR A 154 2.92 9.14 26.32
CA THR A 154 2.10 8.49 27.36
C THR A 154 0.88 7.81 26.77
N LYS A 155 0.36 8.32 25.64
CA LYS A 155 -0.80 7.77 24.93
C LYS A 155 -0.52 7.72 23.43
N LEU A 156 -0.83 6.58 22.80
CA LEU A 156 -0.80 6.43 21.34
C LEU A 156 -2.24 6.27 20.81
N PRO A 157 -2.50 6.71 19.56
CA PRO A 157 -3.77 6.47 18.88
C PRO A 157 -3.98 4.99 18.62
N ASN A 158 -5.24 4.58 18.43
CA ASN A 158 -5.59 3.20 18.16
C ASN A 158 -5.28 2.80 16.72
N ILE A 159 -4.81 1.55 16.55
CA ILE A 159 -4.62 0.90 15.26
C ILE A 159 -5.42 -0.40 15.28
N TYR A 160 -6.30 -0.55 14.30
CA TYR A 160 -7.14 -1.73 14.11
C TYR A 160 -6.64 -2.54 12.93
N LEU A 161 -6.42 -3.83 13.13
CA LEU A 161 -6.00 -4.74 12.08
C LEU A 161 -7.20 -5.50 11.52
N LEU A 162 -7.58 -5.21 10.29
CA LEU A 162 -8.56 -5.97 9.50
C LEU A 162 -7.81 -7.00 8.64
N HIS A 163 -7.58 -8.17 9.23
CA HIS A 163 -6.85 -9.27 8.61
C HIS A 163 -7.82 -10.38 8.19
N SER A 164 -8.45 -10.19 7.04
CA SER A 164 -9.37 -11.17 6.46
C SER A 164 -9.51 -10.92 4.95
N ASP A 165 -9.95 -11.93 4.22
CA ASP A 165 -10.39 -11.74 2.85
C ASP A 165 -11.79 -11.11 2.86
N LEU A 166 -11.96 -10.13 2.00
CA LEU A 166 -13.22 -9.44 1.77
C LEU A 166 -13.61 -9.63 0.31
N THR A 167 -14.90 -9.76 0.07
CA THR A 167 -15.46 -9.68 -1.30
C THR A 167 -15.34 -8.26 -1.84
N ASP A 168 -15.48 -8.09 -3.14
CA ASP A 168 -15.44 -6.75 -3.75
C ASP A 168 -16.55 -5.83 -3.20
N TRP A 169 -17.73 -6.36 -2.93
CA TRP A 169 -18.83 -5.63 -2.29
C TRP A 169 -18.49 -5.21 -0.86
N GLU A 170 -17.90 -6.09 -0.06
CA GLU A 170 -17.41 -5.77 1.29
C GLU A 170 -16.29 -4.72 1.24
N MET A 171 -15.40 -4.80 0.24
CA MET A 171 -14.36 -3.80 0.03
C MET A 171 -14.96 -2.44 -0.33
N ASN A 172 -15.95 -2.41 -1.22
CA ASN A 172 -16.63 -1.16 -1.56
C ASN A 172 -17.38 -0.58 -0.36
N ALA A 173 -18.06 -1.42 0.44
CA ALA A 173 -18.69 -0.97 1.68
C ALA A 173 -17.70 -0.41 2.70
N LEU A 174 -16.51 -0.99 2.80
CA LEU A 174 -15.43 -0.48 3.66
C LEU A 174 -14.94 0.90 3.20
N TYR A 175 -14.72 1.09 1.89
CA TYR A 175 -14.30 2.38 1.33
C TYR A 175 -15.33 3.50 1.52
N ASN A 176 -16.60 3.16 1.52
CA ASN A 176 -17.71 4.12 1.66
C ASN A 176 -18.27 4.20 3.09
N HIS A 177 -17.62 3.55 4.06
CA HIS A 177 -18.12 3.58 5.42
C HIS A 177 -17.98 4.97 6.05
N PRO A 178 -19.02 5.52 6.75
CA PRO A 178 -19.01 6.88 7.29
C PRO A 178 -17.88 7.23 8.27
N LYS A 179 -17.21 6.23 8.83
CA LYS A 179 -16.04 6.42 9.71
C LYS A 179 -14.71 6.48 8.97
N VAL A 180 -14.69 6.26 7.66
CA VAL A 180 -13.45 6.22 6.84
C VAL A 180 -13.26 7.50 6.05
#